data_515046a05263f5d31456026b34be5f65
#
_entry.id   515046a05263f5d31456026b34be5f65
#
_cell.length_a   1.000
_cell.length_b   1.000
_cell.length_c   1.000
_cell.angle_alpha   90.00
_cell.angle_beta   90.00
_cell.angle_gamma   90.00
#
_symmetry.space_group_name_H-M   'P 1'
#
loop_
_entity.id
_entity.type
_entity.pdbx_description
1 polymer ?
#
loop_
_entity_poly.entity_id
_entity_poly.type
_entity_poly.pdbx_seq_one_letter_code
_entity_poly.pdbx_strand_id
1 'polypeptide(L)'
;MSRGLGDVYKRQSDSLTLPDYLKNRFHDQSHSVAVISALFILIFFLIYTSSGFVAGGKLFNTIFGLDYTVSLFITAGIVVFYTFLGGFLAVSWTDCIQGALMFFAILAVPITAAMFMGGPVETFQLIQQEFPQGLNLFGNPSDWFTWAIGLISSLGWGLGYFGQPHILVRFMAISDAKELKKSTNIAMVWVILSLMAAIAVGLIGHVYMLPDKLVGTDAETVFLIMTERLFTPFVAGLIWSA
;
A
#
# COMPACT_ATOMS: atom_id res chain seq x y z
N MET A 1 -10.57 27.33 -21.94
CA MET A 1 -10.09 27.18 -20.54
C MET A 1 -10.71 25.91 -19.97
N SER A 2 -10.02 24.77 -20.04
CA SER A 2 -10.52 23.49 -19.54
C SER A 2 -10.35 23.47 -18.02
N ARG A 3 -11.45 23.34 -17.31
CA ARG A 3 -11.48 23.29 -15.85
C ARG A 3 -11.40 21.83 -15.42
N GLY A 4 -10.40 21.47 -14.62
CA GLY A 4 -10.25 20.11 -14.07
C GLY A 4 -11.38 19.75 -13.10
N LEU A 5 -11.59 18.46 -12.87
CA LEU A 5 -12.58 17.96 -11.89
C LEU A 5 -12.37 18.57 -10.50
N GLY A 6 -11.11 18.74 -10.07
CA GLY A 6 -10.76 19.42 -8.83
C GLY A 6 -11.21 20.88 -8.81
N ASP A 7 -11.10 21.58 -9.94
CA ASP A 7 -11.56 22.96 -10.13
C ASP A 7 -13.11 23.04 -10.14
N VAL A 8 -13.77 22.02 -10.70
CA VAL A 8 -15.23 21.91 -10.72
C VAL A 8 -15.75 21.70 -9.30
N TYR A 9 -15.18 20.78 -8.53
CA TYR A 9 -15.56 20.54 -7.14
C TYR A 9 -15.24 21.73 -6.22
N LYS A 10 -14.05 22.32 -6.34
CA LYS A 10 -13.68 23.53 -5.59
C LYS A 10 -14.56 24.73 -5.90
N ARG A 11 -14.91 24.92 -7.18
CA ARG A 11 -15.73 26.07 -7.62
C ARG A 11 -17.22 25.88 -7.43
N GLN A 12 -17.74 24.65 -7.44
CA GLN A 12 -19.15 24.37 -7.17
C GLN A 12 -19.49 24.36 -5.71
N SER A 13 -18.59 23.96 -4.84
CA SER A 13 -18.86 23.80 -3.40
C SER A 13 -17.97 24.65 -2.49
N ASP A 14 -16.96 25.33 -3.03
CA ASP A 14 -15.96 26.13 -2.29
C ASP A 14 -15.35 25.38 -1.09
N SER A 15 -15.24 24.02 -1.23
CA SER A 15 -14.87 23.11 -0.15
C SER A 15 -13.41 22.70 -0.27
N LEU A 16 -12.62 22.90 0.78
CA LEU A 16 -11.23 22.52 0.87
C LEU A 16 -11.05 21.09 1.42
N THR A 17 -12.01 20.64 2.22
CA THR A 17 -11.96 19.35 2.90
C THR A 17 -13.19 18.51 2.58
N LEU A 18 -13.11 17.20 2.79
CA LEU A 18 -14.26 16.31 2.64
C LEU A 18 -15.40 16.62 3.60
N PRO A 19 -15.18 16.95 4.88
CA PRO A 19 -16.23 17.42 5.78
C PRO A 19 -16.95 18.68 5.29
N ASP A 20 -16.20 19.67 4.76
CA ASP A 20 -16.80 20.88 4.19
C ASP A 20 -17.63 20.56 2.94
N TYR A 21 -17.12 19.68 2.07
CA TYR A 21 -17.85 19.22 0.90
C TYR A 21 -19.19 18.57 1.30
N LEU A 22 -19.19 17.66 2.27
CA LEU A 22 -20.40 17.00 2.74
C LEU A 22 -21.38 17.99 3.34
N LYS A 23 -20.91 18.92 4.18
CA LYS A 23 -21.71 20.00 4.74
C LYS A 23 -22.40 20.81 3.64
N ASN A 24 -21.64 21.25 2.63
CA ASN A 24 -22.16 22.05 1.53
C ASN A 24 -23.11 21.24 0.63
N ARG A 25 -22.80 19.97 0.37
CA ARG A 25 -23.63 19.08 -0.44
C ARG A 25 -25.00 18.81 0.15
N PHE A 26 -25.07 18.65 1.48
CA PHE A 26 -26.31 18.38 2.21
C PHE A 26 -26.97 19.65 2.77
N HIS A 27 -26.41 20.82 2.48
CA HIS A 27 -26.89 22.10 2.99
C HIS A 27 -27.05 22.13 4.53
N ASP A 28 -26.13 21.49 5.23
CA ASP A 28 -26.18 21.33 6.68
C ASP A 28 -25.83 22.66 7.38
N GLN A 29 -26.84 23.32 7.92
CA GLN A 29 -26.68 24.57 8.69
C GLN A 29 -26.22 24.32 10.13
N SER A 30 -26.44 23.11 10.65
CA SER A 30 -26.07 22.72 12.01
C SER A 30 -24.61 22.34 12.19
N HIS A 31 -23.85 22.19 11.10
CA HIS A 31 -22.48 21.66 11.04
C HIS A 31 -22.35 20.22 11.55
N SER A 32 -23.45 19.53 11.84
CA SER A 32 -23.42 18.15 12.37
C SER A 32 -22.77 17.16 11.42
N VAL A 33 -23.08 17.25 10.12
CA VAL A 33 -22.50 16.38 9.09
C VAL A 33 -20.98 16.60 8.99
N ALA A 34 -20.53 17.84 9.06
CA ALA A 34 -19.10 18.16 9.04
C ALA A 34 -18.37 17.61 10.26
N VAL A 35 -18.94 17.78 11.46
CA VAL A 35 -18.34 17.29 12.71
C VAL A 35 -18.29 15.76 12.74
N ILE A 36 -19.39 15.10 12.41
CA ILE A 36 -19.47 13.64 12.40
C ILE A 36 -18.47 13.05 11.39
N SER A 37 -18.44 13.58 10.16
CA SER A 37 -17.51 13.12 9.14
C SER A 37 -16.04 13.37 9.54
N ALA A 38 -15.73 14.51 10.15
CA ALA A 38 -14.39 14.81 10.66
C ALA A 38 -13.97 13.83 11.77
N LEU A 39 -14.86 13.49 12.69
CA LEU A 39 -14.59 12.51 13.75
C LEU A 39 -14.33 11.12 13.17
N PHE A 40 -15.13 10.65 12.22
CA PHE A 40 -14.88 9.38 11.53
C PHE A 40 -13.52 9.38 10.84
N ILE A 41 -13.22 10.42 10.07
CA ILE A 41 -11.93 10.55 9.39
C ILE A 41 -10.79 10.49 10.41
N LEU A 42 -10.88 11.24 11.50
CA LEU A 42 -9.84 11.30 12.53
C LEU A 42 -9.59 9.92 13.17
N ILE A 43 -10.64 9.20 13.56
CA ILE A 43 -10.53 7.87 14.19
C ILE A 43 -9.88 6.88 13.22
N PHE A 44 -10.38 6.76 12.00
CA PHE A 44 -9.88 5.79 11.04
C PHE A 44 -8.47 6.15 10.55
N PHE A 45 -8.15 7.43 10.42
CA PHE A 45 -6.79 7.86 10.04
C PHE A 45 -5.77 7.68 11.16
N LEU A 46 -6.15 7.79 12.42
CA LEU A 46 -5.26 7.41 13.53
C LEU A 46 -4.84 5.95 13.43
N ILE A 47 -5.81 5.05 13.19
CA ILE A 47 -5.53 3.62 13.03
C ILE A 47 -4.66 3.37 11.78
N TYR A 48 -4.99 4.00 10.65
CA TYR A 48 -4.23 3.89 9.40
C TYR A 48 -2.78 4.37 9.56
N THR A 49 -2.58 5.55 10.17
CA THR A 49 -1.24 6.10 10.39
C THR A 49 -0.43 5.24 11.37
N SER A 50 -1.09 4.71 12.40
CA SER A 50 -0.44 3.79 13.35
C SER A 50 0.07 2.54 12.65
N SER A 51 -0.69 1.95 11.72
CA SER A 51 -0.24 0.79 10.95
C SER A 51 0.98 1.10 10.08
N GLY A 52 1.04 2.31 9.50
CA GLY A 52 2.21 2.79 8.76
C GLY A 52 3.47 2.91 9.64
N PHE A 53 3.32 3.44 10.86
CA PHE A 53 4.44 3.51 11.80
C PHE A 53 4.93 2.14 12.27
N VAL A 54 4.00 1.19 12.48
CA VAL A 54 4.34 -0.20 12.81
C VAL A 54 5.16 -0.84 11.67
N ALA A 55 4.73 -0.66 10.42
CA ALA A 55 5.45 -1.18 9.25
C ALA A 55 6.85 -0.56 9.12
N GLY A 56 6.97 0.77 9.25
CA GLY A 56 8.26 1.46 9.24
C GLY A 56 9.15 1.08 10.42
N GLY A 57 8.59 0.92 11.61
CA GLY A 57 9.34 0.43 12.78
C GLY A 57 9.89 -0.97 12.55
N LYS A 58 9.11 -1.87 11.93
CA LYS A 58 9.55 -3.21 11.57
C LYS A 58 10.66 -3.20 10.50
N LEU A 59 10.53 -2.31 9.50
CA LEU A 59 11.56 -2.09 8.49
C LEU A 59 12.90 -1.70 9.12
N PHE A 60 12.93 -0.66 9.96
CA PHE A 60 14.16 -0.20 10.62
C PHE A 60 14.73 -1.24 11.58
N ASN A 61 13.89 -1.95 12.33
CA ASN A 61 14.32 -3.05 13.18
C ASN A 61 15.00 -4.16 12.36
N THR A 62 14.40 -4.58 11.25
CA THR A 62 14.93 -5.66 10.40
C THR A 62 16.24 -5.26 9.70
N ILE A 63 16.33 -4.04 9.19
CA ILE A 63 17.50 -3.59 8.40
C ILE A 63 18.67 -3.21 9.30
N PHE A 64 18.41 -2.47 10.37
CA PHE A 64 19.47 -1.90 11.22
C PHE A 64 19.71 -2.66 12.53
N GLY A 65 18.89 -3.69 12.82
CA GLY A 65 18.98 -4.45 14.07
C GLY A 65 18.66 -3.62 15.32
N LEU A 66 18.00 -2.47 15.17
CA LEU A 66 17.63 -1.60 16.29
C LEU A 66 16.44 -2.19 17.07
N ASP A 67 16.33 -1.81 18.34
CA ASP A 67 15.13 -2.13 19.12
C ASP A 67 13.87 -1.63 18.41
N TYR A 68 12.79 -2.41 18.43
CA TYR A 68 11.54 -2.09 17.72
C TYR A 68 10.95 -0.75 18.16
N THR A 69 10.97 -0.46 19.46
CA THR A 69 10.40 0.79 20.00
C THR A 69 11.20 1.99 19.53
N VAL A 70 12.53 1.89 19.53
CA VAL A 70 13.42 2.94 18.99
C VAL A 70 13.17 3.14 17.50
N SER A 71 13.08 2.06 16.73
CA SER A 71 12.80 2.07 15.29
C SER A 71 11.47 2.76 14.96
N LEU A 72 10.44 2.48 15.76
CA LEU A 72 9.12 3.10 15.61
C LEU A 72 9.16 4.62 15.85
N PHE A 73 9.83 5.07 16.90
CA PHE A 73 9.97 6.51 17.18
C PHE A 73 10.82 7.24 16.13
N ILE A 74 11.88 6.61 15.64
CA ILE A 74 12.69 7.16 14.53
C ILE A 74 11.83 7.33 13.29
N THR A 75 11.10 6.30 12.88
CA THR A 75 10.19 6.34 11.73
C THR A 75 9.15 7.45 11.88
N ALA A 76 8.47 7.49 13.01
CA ALA A 76 7.46 8.51 13.29
C ALA A 76 8.05 9.92 13.26
N GLY A 77 9.23 10.12 13.86
CA GLY A 77 9.94 11.41 13.89
C GLY A 77 10.31 11.90 12.49
N ILE A 78 10.85 11.01 11.64
CA ILE A 78 11.20 11.33 10.25
C ILE A 78 9.95 11.73 9.45
N VAL A 79 8.87 10.92 9.53
CA VAL A 79 7.64 11.19 8.79
C VAL A 79 7.01 12.52 9.22
N VAL A 80 6.90 12.77 10.53
CA VAL A 80 6.34 14.03 11.04
C VAL A 80 7.20 15.22 10.61
N PHE A 81 8.53 15.09 10.71
CA PHE A 81 9.46 16.16 10.39
C PHE A 81 9.38 16.57 8.91
N TYR A 82 9.50 15.63 7.97
CA TYR A 82 9.44 16.00 6.56
C TYR A 82 8.07 16.46 6.12
N THR A 83 7.00 15.90 6.69
CA THR A 83 5.62 16.33 6.40
C THR A 83 5.37 17.76 6.90
N PHE A 84 5.88 18.09 8.09
CA PHE A 84 5.76 19.43 8.66
C PHE A 84 6.52 20.49 7.82
N LEU A 85 7.71 20.16 7.34
CA LEU A 85 8.52 21.10 6.55
C LEU A 85 8.00 21.24 5.09
N GLY A 86 7.59 20.17 4.47
CA GLY A 86 7.33 20.14 3.04
C GLY A 86 5.86 20.17 2.64
N GLY A 87 4.95 19.89 3.54
CA GLY A 87 3.52 19.88 3.30
C GLY A 87 3.09 18.94 2.16
N PHE A 88 1.91 19.19 1.58
CA PHE A 88 1.30 18.36 0.55
C PHE A 88 2.16 18.18 -0.71
N LEU A 89 2.85 19.24 -1.15
CA LEU A 89 3.65 19.20 -2.38
C LEU A 89 4.87 18.29 -2.24
N ALA A 90 5.60 18.40 -1.12
CA ALA A 90 6.75 17.55 -0.87
C ALA A 90 6.34 16.08 -0.72
N VAL A 91 5.26 15.80 0.02
CA VAL A 91 4.72 14.44 0.15
C VAL A 91 4.35 13.89 -1.23
N SER A 92 3.71 14.67 -2.09
CA SER A 92 3.32 14.22 -3.44
C SER A 92 4.52 13.89 -4.33
N TRP A 93 5.61 14.66 -4.24
CA TRP A 93 6.85 14.38 -4.97
C TRP A 93 7.59 13.14 -4.44
N THR A 94 7.70 13.02 -3.12
CA THR A 94 8.29 11.81 -2.51
C THR A 94 7.50 10.56 -2.85
N ASP A 95 6.18 10.61 -2.76
CA ASP A 95 5.29 9.50 -3.14
C ASP A 95 5.46 9.08 -4.60
N CYS A 96 5.65 10.05 -5.51
CA CYS A 96 5.86 9.74 -6.93
C CYS A 96 7.18 8.98 -7.16
N ILE A 97 8.27 9.45 -6.55
CA ILE A 97 9.60 8.84 -6.70
C ILE A 97 9.62 7.47 -6.01
N GLN A 98 9.16 7.40 -4.77
CA GLN A 98 9.10 6.15 -4.00
C GLN A 98 8.15 5.15 -4.64
N GLY A 99 7.00 5.61 -5.15
CA GLY A 99 6.07 4.76 -5.88
C GLY A 99 6.69 4.13 -7.12
N ALA A 100 7.47 4.90 -7.89
CA ALA A 100 8.19 4.36 -9.04
C ALA A 100 9.26 3.34 -8.60
N LEU A 101 10.06 3.65 -7.58
CA LEU A 101 11.06 2.72 -7.03
C LEU A 101 10.41 1.44 -6.52
N MET A 102 9.34 1.56 -5.74
CA MET A 102 8.57 0.42 -5.22
C MET A 102 8.02 -0.46 -6.35
N PHE A 103 7.50 0.14 -7.43
CA PHE A 103 6.99 -0.60 -8.56
C PHE A 103 8.05 -1.47 -9.22
N PHE A 104 9.23 -0.91 -9.47
CA PHE A 104 10.34 -1.68 -10.03
C PHE A 104 10.89 -2.70 -9.03
N ALA A 105 10.99 -2.36 -7.77
CA ALA A 105 11.47 -3.25 -6.72
C ALA A 105 10.57 -4.49 -6.54
N ILE A 106 9.26 -4.30 -6.44
CA ILE A 106 8.31 -5.40 -6.24
C ILE A 106 8.26 -6.37 -7.43
N LEU A 107 8.58 -5.88 -8.64
CA LEU A 107 8.72 -6.73 -9.84
C LEU A 107 10.10 -7.42 -9.88
N ALA A 108 11.18 -6.70 -9.59
CA ALA A 108 12.54 -7.22 -9.72
C ALA A 108 12.82 -8.37 -8.73
N VAL A 109 12.38 -8.24 -7.47
CA VAL A 109 12.69 -9.23 -6.42
C VAL A 109 12.17 -10.62 -6.76
N PRO A 110 10.89 -10.86 -7.06
CA PRO A 110 10.42 -12.21 -7.38
C PRO A 110 10.94 -12.74 -8.70
N ILE A 111 11.17 -11.86 -9.71
CA ILE A 111 11.76 -12.28 -10.99
C ILE A 111 13.19 -12.78 -10.76
N THR A 112 14.00 -12.03 -10.02
CA THR A 112 15.37 -12.41 -9.71
C THR A 112 15.40 -13.70 -8.90
N ALA A 113 14.55 -13.85 -7.89
CA ALA A 113 14.45 -15.08 -7.11
C ALA A 113 14.11 -16.29 -7.97
N ALA A 114 13.12 -16.16 -8.86
CA ALA A 114 12.73 -17.23 -9.77
C ALA A 114 13.89 -17.65 -10.71
N MET A 115 14.66 -16.67 -11.19
CA MET A 115 15.84 -16.96 -12.04
C MET A 115 16.93 -17.69 -11.26
N PHE A 116 17.15 -17.34 -9.99
CA PHE A 116 18.11 -18.06 -9.11
C PHE A 116 17.69 -19.49 -8.81
N MET A 117 16.39 -19.79 -8.81
CA MET A 117 15.83 -21.11 -8.54
C MET A 117 15.75 -22.01 -9.79
N GLY A 118 16.40 -21.63 -10.88
CA GLY A 118 16.45 -22.41 -12.14
C GLY A 118 15.50 -21.91 -13.22
N GLY A 119 14.72 -20.88 -12.94
CA GLY A 119 13.79 -20.27 -13.88
C GLY A 119 12.31 -20.36 -13.46
N PRO A 120 11.41 -19.73 -14.22
CA PRO A 120 9.99 -19.65 -13.85
C PRO A 120 9.30 -21.01 -13.80
N VAL A 121 9.69 -21.96 -14.65
CA VAL A 121 9.07 -23.29 -14.73
C VAL A 121 9.45 -24.13 -13.52
N GLU A 122 10.72 -24.19 -13.19
CA GLU A 122 11.26 -24.89 -12.02
C GLU A 122 10.70 -24.30 -10.72
N THR A 123 10.65 -22.99 -10.64
CA THR A 123 10.04 -22.27 -9.50
C THR A 123 8.58 -22.65 -9.32
N PHE A 124 7.81 -22.70 -10.41
CA PHE A 124 6.39 -23.07 -10.34
C PHE A 124 6.21 -24.54 -9.91
N GLN A 125 7.05 -25.45 -10.41
CA GLN A 125 7.04 -26.86 -9.98
C GLN A 125 7.36 -26.99 -8.50
N LEU A 126 8.36 -26.26 -7.99
CA LEU A 126 8.68 -26.21 -6.56
C LEU A 126 7.50 -25.69 -5.71
N ILE A 127 6.81 -24.64 -6.16
CA ILE A 127 5.62 -24.13 -5.47
C ILE A 127 4.52 -25.21 -5.44
N GLN A 128 4.29 -25.93 -6.54
CA GLN A 128 3.30 -27.00 -6.59
C GLN A 128 3.64 -28.16 -5.63
N GLN A 129 4.92 -28.48 -5.45
CA GLN A 129 5.37 -29.56 -4.57
C GLN A 129 5.37 -29.18 -3.11
N GLU A 130 5.94 -28.01 -2.78
CA GLU A 130 6.20 -27.61 -1.40
C GLU A 130 5.07 -26.74 -0.80
N PHE A 131 4.32 -26.05 -1.64
CA PHE A 131 3.25 -25.14 -1.19
C PHE A 131 1.99 -25.17 -2.08
N PRO A 132 1.39 -26.37 -2.30
CA PRO A 132 0.19 -26.50 -3.14
C PRO A 132 -1.00 -25.69 -2.60
N GLN A 133 -1.05 -25.48 -1.30
CA GLN A 133 -2.10 -24.68 -0.65
C GLN A 133 -2.07 -23.21 -1.06
N GLY A 134 -0.89 -22.65 -1.33
CA GLY A 134 -0.72 -21.27 -1.78
C GLY A 134 -1.29 -20.99 -3.16
N LEU A 135 -1.49 -22.02 -3.98
CA LEU A 135 -2.10 -21.92 -5.31
C LEU A 135 -3.64 -22.01 -5.27
N ASN A 136 -4.21 -22.31 -4.12
CA ASN A 136 -5.66 -22.38 -3.96
C ASN A 136 -6.23 -21.00 -3.62
N LEU A 137 -6.81 -20.34 -4.61
CA LEU A 137 -7.40 -18.99 -4.49
C LEU A 137 -8.51 -18.90 -3.42
N PHE A 138 -9.22 -19.99 -3.17
CA PHE A 138 -10.36 -20.00 -2.26
C PHE A 138 -10.03 -20.65 -0.90
N GLY A 139 -8.79 -21.13 -0.73
CA GLY A 139 -8.39 -21.88 0.45
C GLY A 139 -9.12 -23.22 0.59
N ASN A 140 -8.93 -23.88 1.73
CA ASN A 140 -9.70 -25.06 2.15
C ASN A 140 -10.45 -24.67 3.45
N PRO A 141 -11.57 -23.94 3.33
CA PRO A 141 -12.32 -23.54 4.51
C PRO A 141 -12.91 -24.79 5.18
N SER A 142 -12.86 -24.83 6.51
CA SER A 142 -13.45 -25.89 7.30
C SER A 142 -14.99 -25.89 7.17
N ASP A 143 -15.57 -24.70 6.88
CA ASP A 143 -16.99 -24.51 6.66
C ASP A 143 -17.26 -23.34 5.70
N TRP A 144 -18.47 -23.33 5.13
CA TRP A 144 -18.89 -22.30 4.19
C TRP A 144 -19.01 -20.91 4.86
N PHE A 145 -19.31 -20.86 6.16
CA PHE A 145 -19.51 -19.61 6.88
C PHE A 145 -18.18 -18.87 7.08
N THR A 146 -17.13 -19.58 7.50
CA THR A 146 -15.77 -19.04 7.60
C THR A 146 -15.25 -18.56 6.23
N TRP A 147 -15.55 -19.32 5.18
CA TRP A 147 -15.21 -18.93 3.81
C TRP A 147 -15.94 -17.64 3.38
N ALA A 148 -17.24 -17.56 3.63
CA ALA A 148 -18.04 -16.39 3.28
C ALA A 148 -17.57 -15.13 4.05
N ILE A 149 -17.28 -15.26 5.34
CA ILE A 149 -16.72 -14.16 6.14
C ILE A 149 -15.37 -13.71 5.57
N GLY A 150 -14.47 -14.63 5.26
CA GLY A 150 -13.18 -14.33 4.66
C GLY A 150 -13.31 -13.57 3.33
N LEU A 151 -14.23 -14.03 2.47
CA LEU A 151 -14.52 -13.37 1.18
C LEU A 151 -15.09 -11.95 1.38
N ILE A 152 -16.10 -11.80 2.25
CA ILE A 152 -16.70 -10.49 2.54
C ILE A 152 -15.67 -9.55 3.15
N SER A 153 -14.83 -10.03 4.06
CA SER A 153 -13.76 -9.26 4.68
C SER A 153 -12.75 -8.76 3.64
N SER A 154 -12.36 -9.62 2.71
CA SER A 154 -11.45 -9.25 1.61
C SER A 154 -12.07 -8.23 0.66
N LEU A 155 -13.35 -8.36 0.34
CA LEU A 155 -14.09 -7.39 -0.48
C LEU A 155 -14.30 -6.06 0.26
N GLY A 156 -14.41 -6.08 1.57
CA GLY A 156 -14.57 -4.90 2.41
C GLY A 156 -13.46 -3.87 2.21
N TRP A 157 -12.23 -4.32 2.03
CA TRP A 157 -11.11 -3.43 1.73
C TRP A 157 -11.30 -2.70 0.39
N GLY A 158 -11.68 -3.43 -0.65
CA GLY A 158 -11.95 -2.85 -1.97
C GLY A 158 -13.08 -1.82 -1.95
N LEU A 159 -14.16 -2.10 -1.22
CA LEU A 159 -15.28 -1.17 -1.06
C LEU A 159 -14.87 0.09 -0.28
N GLY A 160 -14.08 -0.05 0.78
CA GLY A 160 -13.57 1.06 1.57
C GLY A 160 -12.62 1.99 0.81
N TYR A 161 -11.92 1.47 -0.20
CA TYR A 161 -10.92 2.21 -0.97
C TYR A 161 -11.50 3.47 -1.65
N PHE A 162 -12.73 3.40 -2.16
CA PHE A 162 -13.39 4.55 -2.79
C PHE A 162 -13.74 5.68 -1.84
N GLY A 163 -13.82 5.42 -0.54
CA GLY A 163 -14.15 6.41 0.48
C GLY A 163 -12.94 7.03 1.17
N GLN A 164 -11.72 6.62 0.84
CA GLN A 164 -10.51 7.07 1.55
C GLN A 164 -10.19 8.55 1.23
N PRO A 165 -10.16 9.43 2.24
CA PRO A 165 -9.98 10.87 2.04
C PRO A 165 -8.68 11.23 1.32
N HIS A 166 -7.56 10.54 1.60
CA HIS A 166 -6.28 10.81 0.95
C HIS A 166 -6.27 10.48 -0.56
N ILE A 167 -7.12 9.55 -0.98
CA ILE A 167 -7.32 9.23 -2.41
C ILE A 167 -8.22 10.28 -3.04
N LEU A 168 -9.32 10.63 -2.38
CA LEU A 168 -10.26 11.63 -2.88
C LEU A 168 -9.59 13.01 -3.06
N VAL A 169 -8.74 13.43 -2.13
CA VAL A 169 -7.98 14.69 -2.24
C VAL A 169 -7.08 14.70 -3.48
N ARG A 170 -6.47 13.57 -3.84
CA ARG A 170 -5.64 13.47 -5.06
C ARG A 170 -6.47 13.60 -6.33
N PHE A 171 -7.66 13.02 -6.39
CA PHE A 171 -8.61 13.26 -7.50
C PHE A 171 -9.08 14.72 -7.56
N MET A 172 -9.29 15.34 -6.41
CA MET A 172 -9.68 16.75 -6.34
C MET A 172 -8.54 17.70 -6.77
N ALA A 173 -7.30 17.29 -6.67
CA ALA A 173 -6.11 18.06 -7.07
C ALA A 173 -5.79 18.00 -8.58
N ILE A 174 -6.50 17.18 -9.36
CA ILE A 174 -6.31 17.06 -10.81
C ILE A 174 -6.65 18.40 -11.51
N SER A 175 -5.78 18.85 -12.41
CA SER A 175 -5.92 20.12 -13.10
C SER A 175 -6.94 20.09 -14.24
N ASP A 176 -7.10 18.96 -14.94
CA ASP A 176 -8.04 18.79 -16.06
C ASP A 176 -8.79 17.45 -15.95
N ALA A 177 -10.13 17.51 -16.08
CA ALA A 177 -11.00 16.34 -16.09
C ALA A 177 -10.66 15.32 -17.21
N LYS A 178 -10.09 15.78 -18.33
CA LYS A 178 -9.67 14.90 -19.42
C LYS A 178 -8.49 14.00 -19.05
N GLU A 179 -7.63 14.48 -18.15
CA GLU A 179 -6.48 13.72 -17.68
C GLU A 179 -6.89 12.59 -16.71
N LEU A 180 -8.09 12.66 -16.13
CA LEU A 180 -8.59 11.65 -15.21
C LEU A 180 -8.60 10.25 -15.84
N LYS A 181 -9.06 10.13 -17.09
CA LYS A 181 -9.08 8.83 -17.79
C LYS A 181 -7.67 8.27 -18.00
N LYS A 182 -6.71 9.13 -18.36
CA LYS A 182 -5.31 8.72 -18.52
C LYS A 182 -4.70 8.30 -17.19
N SER A 183 -4.93 9.09 -16.15
CA SER A 183 -4.48 8.80 -14.79
C SER A 183 -5.06 7.49 -14.27
N THR A 184 -6.36 7.25 -14.47
CA THR A 184 -7.02 5.99 -14.09
C THR A 184 -6.41 4.79 -14.80
N ASN A 185 -6.15 4.89 -16.11
CA ASN A 185 -5.56 3.78 -16.86
C ASN A 185 -4.14 3.46 -16.35
N ILE A 186 -3.32 4.47 -16.09
CA ILE A 186 -1.97 4.29 -15.53
C ILE A 186 -2.07 3.63 -14.15
N ALA A 187 -2.95 4.13 -13.28
CA ALA A 187 -3.15 3.59 -11.95
C ALA A 187 -3.64 2.12 -11.99
N MET A 188 -4.55 1.78 -12.89
CA MET A 188 -5.05 0.41 -13.03
C MET A 188 -3.95 -0.57 -13.45
N VAL A 189 -3.15 -0.22 -14.45
CA VAL A 189 -2.00 -1.05 -14.87
C VAL A 189 -1.01 -1.21 -13.72
N TRP A 190 -0.69 -0.12 -13.05
CA TRP A 190 0.23 -0.12 -11.91
C TRP A 190 -0.28 -1.02 -10.77
N VAL A 191 -1.56 -0.89 -10.38
CA VAL A 191 -2.18 -1.70 -9.31
C VAL A 191 -2.20 -3.18 -9.67
N ILE A 192 -2.63 -3.53 -10.90
CA ILE A 192 -2.71 -4.93 -11.34
C ILE A 192 -1.32 -5.58 -11.29
N LEU A 193 -0.32 -4.93 -11.87
CA LEU A 193 1.05 -5.47 -11.89
C LEU A 193 1.65 -5.57 -10.50
N SER A 194 1.44 -4.55 -9.64
CA SER A 194 1.95 -4.56 -8.27
C SER A 194 1.30 -5.64 -7.41
N LEU A 195 -0.01 -5.86 -7.54
CA LEU A 195 -0.71 -6.94 -6.81
C LEU A 195 -0.26 -8.33 -7.27
N MET A 196 -0.11 -8.53 -8.58
CA MET A 196 0.42 -9.79 -9.11
C MET A 196 1.85 -10.04 -8.61
N ALA A 197 2.68 -9.02 -8.60
CA ALA A 197 4.05 -9.12 -8.09
C ALA A 197 4.08 -9.38 -6.58
N ALA A 198 3.21 -8.75 -5.80
CA ALA A 198 3.10 -9.00 -4.35
C ALA A 198 2.71 -10.46 -4.06
N ILE A 199 1.75 -11.01 -4.82
CA ILE A 199 1.38 -12.43 -4.72
C ILE A 199 2.58 -13.32 -5.09
N ALA A 200 3.30 -12.97 -6.15
CA ALA A 200 4.50 -13.69 -6.56
C ALA A 200 5.60 -13.66 -5.50
N VAL A 201 5.81 -12.50 -4.82
CA VAL A 201 6.73 -12.40 -3.67
C VAL A 201 6.35 -13.39 -2.57
N GLY A 202 5.07 -13.48 -2.23
CA GLY A 202 4.59 -14.41 -1.20
C GLY A 202 4.81 -15.88 -1.58
N LEU A 203 4.42 -16.27 -2.79
CA LEU A 203 4.54 -17.65 -3.27
C LEU A 203 6.00 -18.07 -3.46
N ILE A 204 6.78 -17.26 -4.16
CA ILE A 204 8.19 -17.53 -4.45
C ILE A 204 9.03 -17.43 -3.17
N GLY A 205 8.73 -16.42 -2.32
CA GLY A 205 9.42 -16.23 -1.06
C GLY A 205 9.25 -17.41 -0.12
N HIS A 206 8.07 -18.04 -0.10
CA HIS A 206 7.83 -19.23 0.71
C HIS A 206 8.79 -20.39 0.34
N VAL A 207 8.97 -20.67 -0.95
CA VAL A 207 9.85 -21.75 -1.40
C VAL A 207 11.33 -21.34 -1.41
N TYR A 208 11.63 -20.07 -1.66
CA TYR A 208 12.99 -19.53 -1.63
C TYR A 208 13.61 -19.57 -0.22
N MET A 209 12.78 -19.43 0.83
CA MET A 209 13.23 -19.49 2.22
C MET A 209 13.39 -20.90 2.78
N LEU A 210 13.14 -21.96 2.00
CA LEU A 210 13.36 -23.33 2.44
C LEU A 210 14.86 -23.61 2.66
N PRO A 211 15.24 -24.39 3.71
CA PRO A 211 14.37 -25.00 4.74
C PRO A 211 13.96 -24.05 5.88
N ASP A 212 14.54 -22.84 5.99
CA ASP A 212 14.34 -21.88 7.08
C ASP A 212 13.05 -21.07 6.87
N LYS A 213 11.90 -21.71 7.08
CA LYS A 213 10.58 -21.06 6.88
C LYS A 213 10.39 -19.92 7.87
N LEU A 214 10.04 -18.75 7.32
CA LEU A 214 9.56 -17.63 8.13
C LEU A 214 8.14 -17.92 8.61
N VAL A 215 7.90 -17.82 9.92
CA VAL A 215 6.59 -18.11 10.53
C VAL A 215 6.06 -16.92 11.33
N GLY A 216 4.74 -16.83 11.40
CA GLY A 216 4.09 -15.77 12.16
C GLY A 216 4.40 -14.37 11.62
N THR A 217 4.76 -13.47 12.51
CA THR A 217 5.08 -12.08 12.20
C THR A 217 6.33 -11.89 11.34
N ASP A 218 7.23 -12.88 11.33
CA ASP A 218 8.48 -12.79 10.54
C ASP A 218 8.21 -13.03 9.05
N ALA A 219 7.11 -13.70 8.70
CA ALA A 219 6.70 -13.87 7.31
C ALA A 219 6.46 -12.53 6.58
N GLU A 220 6.12 -11.46 7.32
CA GLU A 220 5.95 -10.12 6.76
C GLU A 220 7.28 -9.50 6.28
N THR A 221 8.43 -10.02 6.75
CA THR A 221 9.76 -9.53 6.33
C THR A 221 10.32 -10.26 5.13
N VAL A 222 9.58 -11.19 4.54
CA VAL A 222 10.06 -12.04 3.41
C VAL A 222 10.66 -11.22 2.27
N PHE A 223 10.01 -10.11 1.90
CA PHE A 223 10.50 -9.22 0.84
C PHE A 223 11.86 -8.60 1.19
N LEU A 224 12.05 -8.17 2.44
CA LEU A 224 13.29 -7.55 2.91
C LEU A 224 14.43 -8.56 2.90
N ILE A 225 14.20 -9.75 3.42
CA ILE A 225 15.20 -10.83 3.49
C ILE A 225 15.56 -11.35 2.09
N MET A 226 14.56 -11.51 1.20
CA MET A 226 14.83 -11.84 -0.21
C MET A 226 15.71 -10.77 -0.87
N THR A 227 15.40 -9.51 -0.64
CA THR A 227 16.16 -8.40 -1.21
C THR A 227 17.62 -8.42 -0.73
N GLU A 228 17.85 -8.66 0.56
CA GLU A 228 19.19 -8.78 1.14
C GLU A 228 19.99 -9.93 0.54
N ARG A 229 19.36 -11.09 0.35
CA ARG A 229 20.02 -12.29 -0.19
C ARG A 229 20.28 -12.24 -1.69
N LEU A 230 19.45 -11.53 -2.46
CA LEU A 230 19.48 -11.53 -3.92
C LEU A 230 20.30 -10.39 -4.53
N PHE A 231 20.42 -9.27 -3.83
CA PHE A 231 21.00 -8.06 -4.40
C PHE A 231 22.25 -7.61 -3.64
N THR A 232 23.10 -6.83 -4.32
CA THR A 232 24.22 -6.17 -3.66
C THR A 232 23.72 -5.15 -2.63
N PRO A 233 24.50 -4.85 -1.58
CA PRO A 233 24.08 -3.91 -0.51
C PRO A 233 23.57 -2.57 -1.02
N PHE A 234 24.17 -2.03 -2.09
CA PHE A 234 23.73 -0.78 -2.70
C PHE A 234 22.33 -0.89 -3.33
N VAL A 235 22.09 -1.95 -4.11
CA VAL A 235 20.79 -2.19 -4.75
C VAL A 235 19.72 -2.53 -3.71
N ALA A 236 20.08 -3.34 -2.71
CA ALA A 236 19.18 -3.65 -1.59
C ALA A 236 18.76 -2.36 -0.85
N GLY A 237 19.72 -1.46 -0.58
CA GLY A 237 19.43 -0.16 0.03
C GLY A 237 18.46 0.70 -0.80
N LEU A 238 18.61 0.71 -2.13
CA LEU A 238 17.67 1.39 -3.03
C LEU A 238 16.26 0.78 -2.96
N ILE A 239 16.16 -0.55 -2.98
CA ILE A 239 14.89 -1.26 -2.87
C ILE A 239 14.21 -0.99 -1.52
N TRP A 240 14.98 -0.97 -0.42
CA TRP A 240 14.45 -0.68 0.92
C TRP A 240 14.05 0.78 1.13
N SER A 241 14.59 1.71 0.33
CA SER A 241 14.23 3.13 0.38
C SER A 241 12.90 3.45 -0.32
N ALA A 242 12.32 2.49 -1.03
CA ALA A 242 11.04 2.60 -1.71
C ALA A 242 9.87 2.27 -0.79
#